data_d42f634a8db961b04630313b70fdca58
#
_entry.id   d42f634a8db961b04630313b70fdca58
#
_cell.length_a   1.000
_cell.length_b   1.000
_cell.length_c   1.000
_cell.angle_alpha   90.00
_cell.angle_beta   90.00
_cell.angle_gamma   90.00
#
_symmetry.space_group_name_H-M   'P 1'
#
loop_
_entity.id
_entity.type
_entity.pdbx_description
1 polymer ?
#
loop_
_entity_poly.entity_id
_entity_poly.type
_entity_poly.pdbx_seq_one_letter_code
_entity_poly.pdbx_strand_id
1 'polypeptide(L)'
;MRIVSFLPSATEMLYNLGAGSQIVGVTHECKYPYQARKKPQVIHPSFDPSKMTGRDIDNKIVELLQSGKDIYVVDEDILKRVHPDLIVAQGLCEVCSPFTKEINRAVHLLEDRRPDVLILDPHNLDDILENISDLAEKISRVMEGRKILSTLRKRIDTVHNMKIKTKPKVLCLEWIDPIFTGGHWIPQMVEYAGGINGISSVGERSRRMDIDEAAQLDPDTIVLMPCGFDIKQTLKELSILARNEKWTSLRAVKNGNVYAVNANAYFSKPGPRIVVGLEILAKILHPEASQEINVPRGSYKKVGGLLS
;
A
#
# COMPACT_ATOMS: atom_id res chain seq x y z
N MET A 1 0.22 27.58 5.51
CA MET A 1 0.98 26.69 4.60
C MET A 1 -0.01 26.05 3.62
N ARG A 2 0.29 26.05 2.32
CA ARG A 2 -0.50 25.43 1.25
C ARG A 2 0.22 24.16 0.82
N ILE A 3 -0.40 23.00 0.98
CA ILE A 3 0.25 21.69 0.82
C ILE A 3 -0.34 20.97 -0.39
N VAL A 4 0.52 20.48 -1.27
CA VAL A 4 0.16 19.54 -2.32
C VAL A 4 0.70 18.16 -1.94
N SER A 5 -0.17 17.15 -1.97
CA SER A 5 0.20 15.78 -1.68
C SER A 5 0.23 14.93 -2.96
N PHE A 6 1.39 14.41 -3.32
CA PHE A 6 1.60 13.53 -4.46
C PHE A 6 1.38 12.05 -4.14
N LEU A 7 0.93 11.73 -2.90
CA LEU A 7 0.66 10.35 -2.52
C LEU A 7 -0.49 10.23 -1.52
N PRO A 8 -1.29 9.15 -1.64
CA PRO A 8 -2.46 8.95 -0.79
C PRO A 8 -2.15 8.82 0.70
N SER A 9 -1.02 8.19 1.05
CA SER A 9 -0.60 8.02 2.46
C SER A 9 -0.31 9.36 3.13
N ALA A 10 0.41 10.27 2.47
CA ALA A 10 0.65 11.62 3.00
C ALA A 10 -0.64 12.41 3.13
N THR A 11 -1.57 12.29 2.18
CA THR A 11 -2.90 12.90 2.28
C THR A 11 -3.59 12.43 3.56
N GLU A 12 -3.59 11.13 3.85
CA GLU A 12 -4.16 10.56 5.06
C GLU A 12 -3.47 11.08 6.33
N MET A 13 -2.12 11.07 6.34
CA MET A 13 -1.32 11.59 7.45
C MET A 13 -1.66 13.06 7.74
N LEU A 14 -1.73 13.90 6.70
CA LEU A 14 -2.07 15.32 6.82
C LEU A 14 -3.47 15.53 7.44
N TYR A 15 -4.46 14.73 7.03
CA TYR A 15 -5.79 14.80 7.66
C TYR A 15 -5.75 14.36 9.12
N ASN A 16 -5.04 13.30 9.45
CA ASN A 16 -4.90 12.82 10.82
C ASN A 16 -4.16 13.82 11.73
N LEU A 17 -3.20 14.56 11.16
CA LEU A 17 -2.48 15.63 11.83
C LEU A 17 -3.31 16.93 11.94
N GLY A 18 -4.56 16.93 11.48
CA GLY A 18 -5.43 18.12 11.53
C GLY A 18 -5.11 19.19 10.48
N ALA A 19 -4.28 18.87 9.48
CA ALA A 19 -3.85 19.78 8.41
C ALA A 19 -4.71 19.67 7.13
N GLY A 20 -5.86 19.01 7.16
CA GLY A 20 -6.71 18.78 5.97
C GLY A 20 -7.17 20.06 5.27
N SER A 21 -7.35 21.18 5.99
CA SER A 21 -7.67 22.48 5.40
C SER A 21 -6.50 23.10 4.62
N GLN A 22 -5.28 22.75 4.96
CA GLN A 22 -4.06 23.22 4.30
C GLN A 22 -3.76 22.49 2.97
N ILE A 23 -4.39 21.33 2.74
CA ILE A 23 -4.25 20.59 1.49
C ILE A 23 -4.97 21.34 0.36
N VAL A 24 -4.22 21.79 -0.64
CA VAL A 24 -4.72 22.53 -1.80
C VAL A 24 -4.69 21.72 -3.09
N GLY A 25 -4.00 20.59 -3.11
CA GLY A 25 -3.95 19.67 -4.25
C GLY A 25 -3.58 18.25 -3.82
N VAL A 26 -4.09 17.26 -4.56
CA VAL A 26 -3.91 15.83 -4.30
C VAL A 26 -3.76 15.05 -5.60
N THR A 27 -3.51 13.73 -5.53
CA THR A 27 -3.57 12.86 -6.71
C THR A 27 -4.96 12.25 -6.90
N HIS A 28 -5.21 11.65 -8.07
CA HIS A 28 -6.42 10.88 -8.37
C HIS A 28 -6.66 9.71 -7.41
N GLU A 29 -5.61 9.20 -6.75
CA GLU A 29 -5.65 8.09 -5.79
C GLU A 29 -5.94 8.53 -4.34
N CYS A 30 -5.98 9.83 -4.05
CA CYS A 30 -6.27 10.36 -2.72
C CYS A 30 -7.78 10.29 -2.41
N LYS A 31 -8.30 9.08 -2.24
CA LYS A 31 -9.72 8.81 -2.03
C LYS A 31 -10.13 8.75 -0.56
N TYR A 32 -9.17 8.78 0.36
CA TYR A 32 -9.39 8.75 1.81
C TYR A 32 -8.57 9.85 2.53
N PRO A 33 -9.17 10.51 3.55
CA PRO A 33 -10.57 10.45 3.92
C PRO A 33 -11.49 11.03 2.82
N TYR A 34 -12.81 10.88 2.96
CA TYR A 34 -13.77 11.29 1.91
C TYR A 34 -13.59 12.75 1.46
N GLN A 35 -13.19 13.63 2.37
CA GLN A 35 -12.94 15.06 2.10
C GLN A 35 -11.79 15.26 1.08
N ALA A 36 -10.83 14.35 1.00
CA ALA A 36 -9.73 14.44 0.05
C ALA A 36 -10.23 14.39 -1.41
N ARG A 37 -11.32 13.68 -1.68
CA ARG A 37 -11.94 13.56 -3.02
C ARG A 37 -12.42 14.90 -3.60
N LYS A 38 -12.62 15.90 -2.73
CA LYS A 38 -13.08 17.24 -3.12
C LYS A 38 -11.94 18.22 -3.43
N LYS A 39 -10.70 17.80 -3.22
CA LYS A 39 -9.51 18.61 -3.48
C LYS A 39 -9.15 18.59 -4.96
N PRO A 40 -8.57 19.67 -5.50
CA PRO A 40 -8.05 19.69 -6.87
C PRO A 40 -7.06 18.54 -7.10
N GLN A 41 -7.20 17.82 -8.21
CA GLN A 41 -6.28 16.76 -8.57
C GLN A 41 -5.17 17.33 -9.44
N VAL A 42 -3.95 17.32 -8.93
CA VAL A 42 -2.74 17.84 -9.60
C VAL A 42 -1.92 16.75 -10.28
N ILE A 43 -2.27 15.47 -10.04
CA ILE A 43 -1.62 14.31 -10.66
C ILE A 43 -2.70 13.35 -11.14
N HIS A 44 -2.53 12.88 -12.39
CA HIS A 44 -3.39 11.91 -13.05
C HIS A 44 -2.56 10.76 -13.62
N PRO A 45 -3.12 9.55 -13.82
CA PRO A 45 -2.44 8.52 -14.57
C PRO A 45 -2.38 8.91 -16.07
N SER A 46 -1.34 8.47 -16.78
CA SER A 46 -1.22 8.70 -18.24
C SER A 46 -2.11 7.78 -19.08
N PHE A 47 -2.73 6.77 -18.43
CA PHE A 47 -3.68 5.84 -19.06
C PHE A 47 -4.81 5.49 -18.10
N ASP A 48 -5.94 4.98 -18.60
CA ASP A 48 -7.08 4.55 -17.79
C ASP A 48 -7.01 3.03 -17.51
N PRO A 49 -6.70 2.60 -16.27
CA PRO A 49 -6.63 1.19 -15.91
C PRO A 49 -8.01 0.55 -15.62
N SER A 50 -9.11 1.29 -15.62
CA SER A 50 -10.40 0.87 -15.08
C SER A 50 -11.03 -0.36 -15.77
N LYS A 51 -10.67 -0.62 -17.05
CA LYS A 51 -11.14 -1.74 -17.85
C LYS A 51 -10.06 -2.78 -18.17
N MET A 52 -8.86 -2.60 -17.62
CA MET A 52 -7.71 -3.44 -17.88
C MET A 52 -7.64 -4.59 -16.87
N THR A 53 -7.11 -5.75 -17.30
CA THR A 53 -6.72 -6.83 -16.41
C THR A 53 -5.39 -6.51 -15.72
N GLY A 54 -5.03 -7.26 -14.68
CA GLY A 54 -3.72 -7.11 -14.02
C GLY A 54 -2.55 -7.24 -15.00
N ARG A 55 -2.64 -8.20 -15.94
CA ARG A 55 -1.63 -8.38 -17.00
C ARG A 55 -1.56 -7.19 -17.96
N ASP A 56 -2.71 -6.62 -18.35
CA ASP A 56 -2.73 -5.48 -19.26
C ASP A 56 -2.10 -4.25 -18.59
N ILE A 57 -2.38 -4.04 -17.30
CA ILE A 57 -1.78 -2.94 -16.52
C ILE A 57 -0.25 -3.13 -16.44
N ASP A 58 0.22 -4.33 -16.08
CA ASP A 58 1.65 -4.63 -16.02
C ASP A 58 2.34 -4.42 -17.37
N ASN A 59 1.77 -4.94 -18.46
CA ASN A 59 2.30 -4.75 -19.81
C ASN A 59 2.36 -3.26 -20.19
N LYS A 60 1.31 -2.48 -19.85
CA LYS A 60 1.26 -1.05 -20.14
C LYS A 60 2.32 -0.26 -19.37
N ILE A 61 2.54 -0.60 -18.10
CA ILE A 61 3.59 0.00 -17.29
C ILE A 61 4.96 -0.30 -17.88
N VAL A 62 5.23 -1.56 -18.24
CA VAL A 62 6.50 -1.98 -18.87
C VAL A 62 6.72 -1.22 -20.19
N GLU A 63 5.69 -1.11 -21.04
CA GLU A 63 5.75 -0.33 -22.30
C GLU A 63 6.14 1.13 -22.05
N LEU A 64 5.48 1.78 -21.08
CA LEU A 64 5.75 3.18 -20.73
C LEU A 64 7.19 3.36 -20.23
N LEU A 65 7.64 2.52 -19.31
CA LEU A 65 9.00 2.57 -18.76
C LEU A 65 10.05 2.36 -19.85
N GLN A 66 9.89 1.36 -20.72
CA GLN A 66 10.81 1.08 -21.83
C GLN A 66 10.86 2.19 -22.89
N SER A 67 9.74 2.87 -23.12
CA SER A 67 9.65 4.01 -24.04
C SER A 67 10.06 5.36 -23.42
N GLY A 68 10.45 5.37 -22.12
CA GLY A 68 10.80 6.58 -21.39
C GLY A 68 9.63 7.53 -21.13
N LYS A 69 8.39 7.05 -21.30
CA LYS A 69 7.16 7.84 -21.08
C LYS A 69 6.78 7.81 -19.60
N ASP A 70 6.07 8.82 -19.16
CA ASP A 70 5.64 8.96 -17.79
C ASP A 70 4.39 8.12 -17.50
N ILE A 71 4.35 7.47 -16.34
CA ILE A 71 3.18 6.75 -15.85
C ILE A 71 2.14 7.73 -15.32
N TYR A 72 2.59 8.86 -14.78
CA TYR A 72 1.77 9.92 -14.21
C TYR A 72 2.01 11.24 -14.94
N VAL A 73 0.97 12.08 -14.97
CA VAL A 73 0.99 13.41 -15.59
C VAL A 73 0.64 14.46 -14.54
N VAL A 74 1.46 15.51 -14.47
CA VAL A 74 1.20 16.70 -13.65
C VAL A 74 0.24 17.62 -14.40
N ASP A 75 -0.88 18.00 -13.78
CA ASP A 75 -1.73 19.07 -14.26
C ASP A 75 -1.08 20.43 -13.90
N GLU A 76 -0.38 20.99 -14.88
CA GLU A 76 0.43 22.20 -14.71
C GLU A 76 -0.43 23.42 -14.36
N ASP A 77 -1.62 23.52 -14.96
CA ASP A 77 -2.52 24.66 -14.74
C ASP A 77 -3.10 24.63 -13.33
N ILE A 78 -3.52 23.45 -12.87
CA ILE A 78 -3.99 23.29 -11.50
C ILE A 78 -2.84 23.53 -10.53
N LEU A 79 -1.66 22.95 -10.77
CA LEU A 79 -0.51 23.11 -9.89
C LEU A 79 -0.09 24.59 -9.74
N LYS A 80 0.01 25.32 -10.85
CA LYS A 80 0.29 26.77 -10.85
C LYS A 80 -0.78 27.55 -10.07
N ARG A 81 -2.06 27.24 -10.29
CA ARG A 81 -3.19 27.92 -9.63
C ARG A 81 -3.22 27.69 -8.12
N VAL A 82 -2.87 26.47 -7.65
CA VAL A 82 -2.90 26.17 -6.22
C VAL A 82 -1.69 26.67 -5.45
N HIS A 83 -0.64 27.13 -6.09
CA HIS A 83 0.55 27.75 -5.48
C HIS A 83 0.96 27.11 -4.16
N PRO A 84 1.52 25.89 -4.15
CA PRO A 84 1.91 25.20 -2.91
C PRO A 84 3.14 25.85 -2.26
N ASP A 85 3.17 25.86 -0.93
CA ASP A 85 4.37 26.15 -0.14
C ASP A 85 5.16 24.88 0.13
N LEU A 86 4.48 23.71 0.13
CA LEU A 86 5.06 22.39 0.38
C LEU A 86 4.48 21.35 -0.59
N ILE A 87 5.34 20.55 -1.19
CA ILE A 87 4.99 19.33 -1.91
C ILE A 87 5.45 18.14 -1.07
N VAL A 88 4.54 17.20 -0.76
CA VAL A 88 4.88 15.94 -0.11
C VAL A 88 4.81 14.83 -1.16
N ALA A 89 5.92 14.13 -1.35
CA ALA A 89 6.08 13.12 -2.40
C ALA A 89 6.71 11.84 -1.84
N GLN A 90 6.79 10.79 -2.65
CA GLN A 90 7.35 9.49 -2.28
C GLN A 90 8.64 9.20 -3.06
N GLY A 91 9.62 8.56 -2.37
CA GLY A 91 10.88 8.10 -2.96
C GLY A 91 10.90 6.60 -3.34
N LEU A 92 9.86 5.84 -3.02
CA LEU A 92 9.90 4.38 -2.96
C LEU A 92 9.82 3.67 -4.32
N CYS A 93 8.86 4.03 -5.17
CA CYS A 93 8.54 3.25 -6.37
C CYS A 93 7.93 4.14 -7.46
N GLU A 94 8.54 4.13 -8.66
CA GLU A 94 8.06 4.89 -9.82
C GLU A 94 6.70 4.39 -10.34
N VAL A 95 6.35 3.13 -10.07
CA VAL A 95 5.11 2.52 -10.52
C VAL A 95 3.92 2.89 -9.63
N CYS A 96 4.16 2.98 -8.31
CA CYS A 96 3.08 3.12 -7.33
C CYS A 96 2.69 4.58 -7.05
N SER A 97 3.57 5.54 -7.33
CA SER A 97 3.32 6.95 -7.11
C SER A 97 4.21 7.84 -7.98
N PRO A 98 3.83 9.13 -8.19
CA PRO A 98 4.68 10.12 -8.83
C PRO A 98 6.04 10.19 -8.17
N PHE A 99 7.09 10.05 -8.97
CA PHE A 99 8.47 9.94 -8.52
C PHE A 99 9.30 11.18 -8.93
N THR A 100 10.62 11.05 -8.91
CA THR A 100 11.58 12.14 -9.11
C THR A 100 11.30 13.02 -10.34
N LYS A 101 10.82 12.47 -11.46
CA LYS A 101 10.55 13.23 -12.67
C LYS A 101 9.40 14.23 -12.46
N GLU A 102 8.27 13.75 -11.92
CA GLU A 102 7.09 14.57 -11.66
C GLU A 102 7.36 15.61 -10.59
N ILE A 103 8.17 15.27 -9.58
CA ILE A 103 8.62 16.22 -8.53
C ILE A 103 9.48 17.32 -9.16
N ASN A 104 10.49 16.96 -9.96
CA ASN A 104 11.38 17.93 -10.61
C ASN A 104 10.59 18.82 -11.56
N ARG A 105 9.66 18.25 -12.33
CA ARG A 105 8.77 19.03 -13.21
C ARG A 105 7.93 20.01 -12.42
N ALA A 106 7.31 19.57 -11.31
CA ALA A 106 6.50 20.44 -10.45
C ALA A 106 7.32 21.58 -9.85
N VAL A 107 8.54 21.31 -9.37
CA VAL A 107 9.45 22.33 -8.80
C VAL A 107 9.88 23.34 -9.89
N HIS A 108 10.23 22.86 -11.09
CA HIS A 108 10.61 23.73 -12.22
C HIS A 108 9.46 24.65 -12.68
N LEU A 109 8.24 24.11 -12.73
CA LEU A 109 7.04 24.89 -13.08
C LEU A 109 6.72 26.02 -12.09
N LEU A 110 7.25 25.95 -10.87
CA LEU A 110 7.00 26.87 -9.77
C LEU A 110 8.26 27.68 -9.40
N GLU A 111 9.18 27.90 -10.35
CA GLU A 111 10.48 28.55 -10.09
C GLU A 111 10.36 29.92 -9.43
N ASP A 112 9.36 30.71 -9.78
CA ASP A 112 9.12 32.05 -9.20
C ASP A 112 8.77 32.00 -7.70
N ARG A 113 8.28 30.85 -7.23
CA ARG A 113 7.89 30.62 -5.85
C ARG A 113 8.12 29.16 -5.47
N ARG A 114 9.39 28.76 -5.47
CA ARG A 114 9.81 27.37 -5.28
C ARG A 114 9.28 26.79 -3.96
N PRO A 115 8.44 25.75 -4.01
CA PRO A 115 7.94 25.12 -2.80
C PRO A 115 9.05 24.30 -2.12
N ASP A 116 8.94 24.11 -0.81
CA ASP A 116 9.64 23.04 -0.12
C ASP A 116 9.17 21.67 -0.63
N VAL A 117 10.08 20.68 -0.59
CA VAL A 117 9.75 19.29 -0.92
C VAL A 117 10.09 18.40 0.28
N LEU A 118 9.13 17.58 0.69
CA LEU A 118 9.33 16.51 1.65
C LEU A 118 9.14 15.18 0.94
N ILE A 119 10.20 14.36 0.92
CA ILE A 119 10.18 13.02 0.33
C ILE A 119 10.01 12.00 1.45
N LEU A 120 9.00 11.15 1.34
CA LEU A 120 8.75 10.01 2.23
C LEU A 120 9.18 8.73 1.52
N ASP A 121 10.08 7.97 2.14
CA ASP A 121 10.66 6.75 1.52
C ASP A 121 10.67 5.57 2.50
N PRO A 122 9.49 5.06 2.91
CA PRO A 122 9.41 4.02 3.92
C PRO A 122 9.62 2.62 3.32
N HIS A 123 10.52 1.84 3.89
CA HIS A 123 10.81 0.47 3.49
C HIS A 123 10.24 -0.58 4.46
N ASN A 124 9.89 -0.17 5.68
CA ASN A 124 9.37 -1.02 6.75
C ASN A 124 8.35 -0.25 7.61
N LEU A 125 7.80 -0.89 8.65
CA LEU A 125 6.81 -0.26 9.53
C LEU A 125 7.39 0.91 10.35
N ASP A 126 8.65 0.82 10.76
CA ASP A 126 9.29 1.87 11.56
C ASP A 126 9.50 3.12 10.72
N ASP A 127 9.92 2.97 9.47
CA ASP A 127 10.04 4.08 8.51
C ASP A 127 8.68 4.75 8.25
N ILE A 128 7.59 3.98 8.19
CA ILE A 128 6.24 4.54 8.06
C ILE A 128 5.88 5.40 9.27
N LEU A 129 6.24 4.96 10.48
CA LEU A 129 6.03 5.74 11.69
C LEU A 129 6.92 6.98 11.73
N GLU A 130 8.17 6.87 11.31
CA GLU A 130 9.10 7.99 11.19
C GLU A 130 8.58 9.05 10.21
N ASN A 131 8.09 8.65 9.05
CA ASN A 131 7.47 9.54 8.07
C ASN A 131 6.28 10.35 8.64
N ILE A 132 5.52 9.79 9.60
CA ILE A 132 4.48 10.55 10.32
C ILE A 132 5.13 11.62 11.20
N SER A 133 6.27 11.31 11.86
CA SER A 133 7.02 12.28 12.67
C SER A 133 7.56 13.42 11.80
N ASP A 134 8.24 13.08 10.71
CA ASP A 134 8.85 14.04 9.79
C ASP A 134 7.82 15.00 9.21
N LEU A 135 6.69 14.46 8.77
CA LEU A 135 5.59 15.27 8.25
C LEU A 135 5.00 16.17 9.35
N ALA A 136 4.83 15.64 10.58
CA ALA A 136 4.32 16.43 11.71
C ALA A 136 5.26 17.58 12.09
N GLU A 137 6.58 17.34 12.05
CA GLU A 137 7.60 18.37 12.28
C GLU A 137 7.57 19.43 11.18
N LYS A 138 7.56 18.98 9.90
CA LYS A 138 7.54 19.86 8.73
C LYS A 138 6.36 20.84 8.71
N ILE A 139 5.20 20.40 9.24
CA ILE A 139 3.98 21.23 9.27
C ILE A 139 3.68 21.82 10.66
N SER A 140 4.61 21.74 11.60
CA SER A 140 4.49 22.24 12.99
C SER A 140 3.30 21.63 13.76
N ARG A 141 3.11 20.31 13.62
CA ARG A 141 2.06 19.49 14.29
C ARG A 141 2.65 18.38 15.16
N VAL A 142 3.74 18.66 15.85
CA VAL A 142 4.52 17.67 16.62
C VAL A 142 3.69 16.98 17.70
N MET A 143 2.81 17.71 18.41
CA MET A 143 1.98 17.14 19.47
C MET A 143 0.94 16.15 18.92
N GLU A 144 0.31 16.51 17.82
CA GLU A 144 -0.63 15.64 17.09
C GLU A 144 0.08 14.39 16.57
N GLY A 145 1.29 14.56 16.00
CA GLY A 145 2.14 13.45 15.54
C GLY A 145 2.47 12.49 16.67
N ARG A 146 2.92 12.98 17.84
CA ARG A 146 3.21 12.15 19.01
C ARG A 146 1.99 11.33 19.47
N LYS A 147 0.80 11.95 19.48
CA LYS A 147 -0.44 11.27 19.86
C LYS A 147 -0.79 10.14 18.89
N ILE A 148 -0.67 10.38 17.58
CA ILE A 148 -0.90 9.36 16.54
C ILE A 148 0.09 8.22 16.71
N LEU A 149 1.38 8.53 16.80
CA LEU A 149 2.45 7.54 16.92
C LEU A 149 2.28 6.67 18.18
N SER A 150 1.97 7.27 19.33
CA SER A 150 1.69 6.52 20.56
C SER A 150 0.54 5.52 20.38
N THR A 151 -0.52 5.94 19.69
CA THR A 151 -1.67 5.06 19.42
C THR A 151 -1.30 3.91 18.45
N LEU A 152 -0.57 4.21 17.38
CA LEU A 152 -0.18 3.22 16.39
C LEU A 152 0.82 2.19 16.99
N ARG A 153 1.83 2.66 17.74
CA ARG A 153 2.80 1.78 18.41
C ARG A 153 2.10 0.82 19.37
N LYS A 154 1.18 1.32 20.21
CA LYS A 154 0.41 0.46 21.12
C LYS A 154 -0.36 -0.65 20.38
N ARG A 155 -0.93 -0.35 19.22
CA ARG A 155 -1.65 -1.34 18.40
C ARG A 155 -0.69 -2.36 17.77
N ILE A 156 0.45 -1.89 17.27
CA ILE A 156 1.53 -2.77 16.76
C ILE A 156 2.01 -3.70 17.87
N ASP A 157 2.31 -3.17 19.06
CA ASP A 157 2.74 -3.93 20.22
C ASP A 157 1.68 -4.97 20.65
N THR A 158 0.40 -4.62 20.57
CA THR A 158 -0.70 -5.53 20.86
C THR A 158 -0.66 -6.76 19.94
N VAL A 159 -0.39 -6.56 18.65
CA VAL A 159 -0.27 -7.66 17.68
C VAL A 159 1.02 -8.44 17.93
N HIS A 160 2.15 -7.74 18.03
CA HIS A 160 3.47 -8.36 18.15
C HIS A 160 3.62 -9.23 19.41
N ASN A 161 2.98 -8.83 20.50
CA ASN A 161 3.04 -9.53 21.80
C ASN A 161 1.93 -10.57 21.99
N MET A 162 1.18 -10.93 20.94
CA MET A 162 0.18 -12.00 21.02
C MET A 162 0.81 -13.34 21.44
N LYS A 163 0.15 -14.06 22.31
CA LYS A 163 0.56 -15.42 22.68
C LYS A 163 0.14 -16.41 21.61
N ILE A 164 1.05 -16.71 20.69
CA ILE A 164 0.84 -17.64 19.58
C ILE A 164 1.44 -19.01 19.89
N LYS A 165 0.81 -20.08 19.40
CA LYS A 165 1.27 -21.48 19.59
C LYS A 165 2.13 -21.96 18.44
N THR A 166 1.84 -21.52 17.22
CA THR A 166 2.49 -21.94 15.98
C THR A 166 2.72 -20.75 15.09
N LYS A 167 3.71 -20.83 14.20
CA LYS A 167 3.98 -19.79 13.20
C LYS A 167 3.75 -20.38 11.81
N PRO A 168 2.61 -20.08 11.14
CA PRO A 168 2.36 -20.58 9.78
C PRO A 168 3.30 -19.92 8.77
N LYS A 169 3.69 -20.65 7.73
CA LYS A 169 4.34 -20.09 6.54
C LYS A 169 3.31 -19.31 5.73
N VAL A 170 3.60 -18.06 5.44
CA VAL A 170 2.68 -17.14 4.78
C VAL A 170 3.26 -16.68 3.45
N LEU A 171 2.47 -16.79 2.39
CA LEU A 171 2.75 -16.21 1.08
C LEU A 171 1.81 -15.03 0.86
N CYS A 172 2.38 -13.82 0.78
CA CYS A 172 1.66 -12.61 0.40
C CYS A 172 1.92 -12.31 -1.08
N LEU A 173 0.84 -12.08 -1.86
CA LEU A 173 0.93 -11.74 -3.29
C LEU A 173 0.43 -10.32 -3.52
N GLU A 174 1.33 -9.42 -3.92
CA GLU A 174 1.02 -8.01 -4.25
C GLU A 174 0.56 -7.81 -5.69
N TRP A 175 0.65 -8.84 -6.51
CA TRP A 175 0.05 -8.90 -7.85
C TRP A 175 -0.25 -10.34 -8.22
N ILE A 176 -1.28 -10.57 -9.04
CA ILE A 176 -1.78 -11.92 -9.36
C ILE A 176 -1.31 -12.39 -10.73
N ASP A 177 -1.29 -11.50 -11.71
CA ASP A 177 -0.89 -11.84 -13.07
C ASP A 177 -0.16 -10.67 -13.75
N PRO A 178 1.18 -10.77 -13.92
CA PRO A 178 2.07 -11.81 -13.38
C PRO A 178 2.12 -11.82 -11.85
N ILE A 179 2.57 -12.92 -11.26
CA ILE A 179 2.68 -13.02 -9.80
C ILE A 179 3.83 -12.14 -9.28
N PHE A 180 3.53 -11.31 -8.24
CA PHE A 180 4.54 -10.57 -7.48
C PHE A 180 4.48 -10.91 -5.99
N THR A 181 5.65 -11.01 -5.38
CA THR A 181 5.80 -11.20 -3.93
C THR A 181 5.36 -9.95 -3.17
N GLY A 182 4.96 -10.11 -1.91
CA GLY A 182 4.87 -9.01 -0.96
C GLY A 182 6.25 -8.46 -0.62
N GLY A 183 6.44 -7.14 -0.73
CA GLY A 183 7.71 -6.47 -0.46
C GLY A 183 7.60 -5.37 0.59
N HIS A 184 8.67 -4.56 0.71
CA HIS A 184 8.77 -3.40 1.60
C HIS A 184 8.43 -3.75 3.06
N TRP A 185 7.30 -3.26 3.57
CA TRP A 185 6.82 -3.49 4.95
C TRP A 185 6.05 -4.81 5.12
N ILE A 186 5.62 -5.48 4.02
CA ILE A 186 4.78 -6.68 4.11
C ILE A 186 5.49 -7.84 4.83
N PRO A 187 6.78 -8.16 4.56
CA PRO A 187 7.50 -9.18 5.31
C PRO A 187 7.48 -8.94 6.83
N GLN A 188 7.77 -7.72 7.26
CA GLN A 188 7.75 -7.36 8.69
C GLN A 188 6.33 -7.47 9.29
N MET A 189 5.29 -7.08 8.53
CA MET A 189 3.90 -7.25 8.98
C MET A 189 3.53 -8.72 9.19
N VAL A 190 3.99 -9.62 8.31
CA VAL A 190 3.79 -11.07 8.47
C VAL A 190 4.48 -11.57 9.73
N GLU A 191 5.73 -11.17 9.96
CA GLU A 191 6.50 -11.58 11.15
C GLU A 191 5.87 -11.05 12.45
N TYR A 192 5.47 -9.77 12.47
CA TYR A 192 4.80 -9.16 13.63
C TYR A 192 3.43 -9.78 13.91
N ALA A 193 2.72 -10.19 12.86
CA ALA A 193 1.47 -10.95 12.99
C ALA A 193 1.68 -12.42 13.41
N GLY A 194 2.93 -12.86 13.62
CA GLY A 194 3.26 -14.20 14.07
C GLY A 194 3.33 -15.26 12.97
N GLY A 195 3.50 -14.86 11.70
CA GLY A 195 3.76 -15.75 10.59
C GLY A 195 5.26 -15.90 10.29
N ILE A 196 5.58 -16.77 9.34
CA ILE A 196 6.90 -16.92 8.73
C ILE A 196 6.78 -16.44 7.28
N ASN A 197 7.46 -15.37 6.95
CA ASN A 197 7.63 -14.94 5.56
C ASN A 197 8.93 -15.58 5.03
N GLY A 198 8.82 -16.44 4.02
CA GLY A 198 9.96 -17.21 3.51
C GLY A 198 10.34 -16.87 2.06
N ILE A 199 9.82 -15.76 1.50
CA ILE A 199 9.97 -15.46 0.08
C ILE A 199 10.66 -14.11 -0.21
N SER A 200 10.61 -13.18 0.72
CA SER A 200 11.17 -11.83 0.59
C SER A 200 11.68 -11.33 1.94
N SER A 201 12.61 -10.36 1.94
CA SER A 201 13.17 -9.77 3.15
C SER A 201 12.48 -8.45 3.49
N VAL A 202 12.53 -8.04 4.76
CA VAL A 202 12.04 -6.72 5.19
C VAL A 202 12.79 -5.61 4.43
N GLY A 203 12.06 -4.66 3.86
CA GLY A 203 12.61 -3.56 3.07
C GLY A 203 12.92 -3.91 1.62
N GLU A 204 12.90 -5.19 1.24
CA GLU A 204 13.11 -5.62 -0.14
C GLU A 204 11.92 -5.22 -1.02
N ARG A 205 12.20 -4.81 -2.27
CA ARG A 205 11.13 -4.49 -3.22
C ARG A 205 10.37 -5.74 -3.64
N SER A 206 9.07 -5.58 -3.91
CA SER A 206 8.27 -6.61 -4.57
C SER A 206 8.93 -7.01 -5.89
N ARG A 207 8.97 -8.30 -6.18
CA ARG A 207 9.52 -8.84 -7.41
C ARG A 207 8.58 -9.83 -8.06
N ARG A 208 8.75 -10.01 -9.36
CA ARG A 208 8.09 -11.12 -10.06
C ARG A 208 8.56 -12.46 -9.48
N MET A 209 7.63 -13.37 -9.36
CA MET A 209 7.83 -14.70 -8.79
C MET A 209 7.25 -15.75 -9.72
N ASP A 210 7.92 -16.90 -9.84
CA ASP A 210 7.35 -18.06 -10.49
C ASP A 210 6.46 -18.85 -9.50
N ILE A 211 5.47 -19.54 -10.02
CA ILE A 211 4.60 -20.41 -9.22
C ILE A 211 5.40 -21.57 -8.57
N ASP A 212 6.52 -21.95 -9.15
CA ASP A 212 7.41 -22.97 -8.60
C ASP A 212 8.08 -22.51 -7.31
N GLU A 213 8.37 -21.23 -7.15
CA GLU A 213 8.88 -20.67 -5.90
C GLU A 213 7.79 -20.78 -4.80
N ALA A 214 6.52 -20.53 -5.14
CA ALA A 214 5.41 -20.73 -4.22
C ALA A 214 5.27 -22.20 -3.80
N ALA A 215 5.48 -23.14 -4.73
CA ALA A 215 5.43 -24.57 -4.45
C ALA A 215 6.59 -25.01 -3.54
N GLN A 216 7.79 -24.45 -3.72
CA GLN A 216 8.95 -24.72 -2.86
C GLN A 216 8.77 -24.18 -1.43
N LEU A 217 8.16 -22.99 -1.30
CA LEU A 217 7.81 -22.44 0.01
C LEU A 217 6.82 -23.33 0.75
N ASP A 218 5.88 -23.95 0.01
CA ASP A 218 4.75 -24.73 0.52
C ASP A 218 4.02 -23.99 1.66
N PRO A 219 3.32 -22.88 1.36
CA PRO A 219 2.73 -22.03 2.37
C PRO A 219 1.54 -22.70 3.07
N ASP A 220 1.37 -22.39 4.37
CA ASP A 220 0.19 -22.77 5.15
C ASP A 220 -0.99 -21.83 4.88
N THR A 221 -0.69 -20.57 4.55
CA THR A 221 -1.66 -19.50 4.29
C THR A 221 -1.20 -18.63 3.13
N ILE A 222 -2.12 -18.28 2.25
CA ILE A 222 -1.89 -17.31 1.16
C ILE A 222 -2.77 -16.09 1.37
N VAL A 223 -2.18 -14.89 1.26
CA VAL A 223 -2.90 -13.62 1.35
C VAL A 223 -2.74 -12.88 0.03
N LEU A 224 -3.86 -12.68 -0.67
CA LEU A 224 -3.94 -11.95 -1.92
C LEU A 224 -4.19 -10.48 -1.62
N MET A 225 -3.21 -9.63 -1.95
CA MET A 225 -3.21 -8.19 -1.70
C MET A 225 -2.74 -7.36 -2.90
N PRO A 226 -3.32 -7.55 -4.11
CA PRO A 226 -2.88 -6.82 -5.29
C PRO A 226 -2.91 -5.31 -5.05
N CYS A 227 -1.81 -4.63 -5.40
CA CYS A 227 -1.62 -3.22 -5.13
C CYS A 227 -2.76 -2.38 -5.72
N GLY A 228 -3.39 -1.56 -4.89
CA GLY A 228 -4.51 -0.71 -5.28
C GLY A 228 -5.87 -1.40 -5.42
N PHE A 229 -5.96 -2.74 -5.28
CA PHE A 229 -7.22 -3.48 -5.44
C PHE A 229 -8.02 -3.56 -4.14
N ASP A 230 -9.33 -3.54 -4.29
CA ASP A 230 -10.26 -4.02 -3.26
C ASP A 230 -10.49 -5.55 -3.40
N ILE A 231 -11.24 -6.12 -2.44
CA ILE A 231 -11.53 -7.55 -2.44
C ILE A 231 -12.28 -7.99 -3.72
N LYS A 232 -13.21 -7.18 -4.22
CA LYS A 232 -14.00 -7.51 -5.42
C LYS A 232 -13.12 -7.60 -6.66
N GLN A 233 -12.18 -6.67 -6.81
CA GLN A 233 -11.20 -6.68 -7.89
C GLN A 233 -10.27 -7.89 -7.78
N THR A 234 -9.74 -8.16 -6.58
CA THR A 234 -8.89 -9.34 -6.30
C THR A 234 -9.57 -10.65 -6.67
N LEU A 235 -10.86 -10.81 -6.31
CA LEU A 235 -11.62 -12.02 -6.61
C LEU A 235 -11.89 -12.22 -8.12
N LYS A 236 -11.94 -11.15 -8.91
CA LYS A 236 -12.06 -11.28 -10.37
C LYS A 236 -10.80 -11.87 -10.99
N GLU A 237 -9.63 -11.44 -10.52
CA GLU A 237 -8.33 -11.92 -11.01
C GLU A 237 -8.02 -13.35 -10.55
N LEU A 238 -8.60 -13.80 -9.44
CA LEU A 238 -8.32 -15.12 -8.87
C LEU A 238 -8.65 -16.27 -9.82
N SER A 239 -9.61 -16.11 -10.72
CA SER A 239 -9.97 -17.11 -11.74
C SER A 239 -8.79 -17.48 -12.65
N ILE A 240 -7.78 -16.62 -12.78
CA ILE A 240 -6.55 -16.86 -13.55
C ILE A 240 -5.69 -17.91 -12.83
N LEU A 241 -5.49 -17.73 -11.52
CA LEU A 241 -4.72 -18.68 -10.70
C LEU A 241 -5.44 -20.03 -10.57
N ALA A 242 -6.77 -20.05 -10.48
CA ALA A 242 -7.56 -21.27 -10.33
C ALA A 242 -7.38 -22.25 -11.50
N ARG A 243 -6.94 -21.78 -12.68
CA ARG A 243 -6.66 -22.63 -13.85
C ARG A 243 -5.27 -23.22 -13.86
N ASN A 244 -4.42 -22.84 -12.91
CA ASN A 244 -3.04 -23.32 -12.84
C ASN A 244 -2.96 -24.54 -11.89
N GLU A 245 -2.57 -25.71 -12.41
CA GLU A 245 -2.49 -26.95 -11.64
C GLU A 245 -1.49 -26.87 -10.49
N LYS A 246 -0.36 -26.16 -10.66
CA LYS A 246 0.62 -25.97 -9.58
C LYS A 246 0.00 -25.12 -8.45
N TRP A 247 -0.77 -24.09 -8.79
CA TRP A 247 -1.51 -23.29 -7.81
C TRP A 247 -2.50 -24.13 -7.02
N THR A 248 -3.35 -24.90 -7.72
CA THR A 248 -4.37 -25.74 -7.08
C THR A 248 -3.76 -26.87 -6.24
N SER A 249 -2.50 -27.26 -6.52
CA SER A 249 -1.78 -28.27 -5.74
C SER A 249 -1.21 -27.75 -4.42
N LEU A 250 -1.07 -26.43 -4.22
CA LEU A 250 -0.52 -25.84 -3.01
C LEU A 250 -1.33 -26.23 -1.77
N ARG A 251 -0.65 -26.51 -0.65
CA ARG A 251 -1.27 -26.92 0.61
C ARG A 251 -2.28 -25.88 1.12
N ALA A 252 -1.93 -24.61 1.09
CA ALA A 252 -2.84 -23.52 1.47
C ALA A 252 -4.13 -23.52 0.62
N VAL A 253 -4.04 -23.78 -0.68
CA VAL A 253 -5.20 -23.84 -1.58
C VAL A 253 -6.07 -25.03 -1.29
N LYS A 254 -5.48 -26.24 -1.17
CA LYS A 254 -6.20 -27.48 -0.82
C LYS A 254 -6.93 -27.38 0.52
N ASN A 255 -6.31 -26.70 1.50
CA ASN A 255 -6.89 -26.52 2.84
C ASN A 255 -7.84 -25.32 2.91
N GLY A 256 -8.06 -24.61 1.80
CA GLY A 256 -8.90 -23.42 1.75
C GLY A 256 -8.37 -22.25 2.58
N ASN A 257 -7.06 -22.18 2.82
CA ASN A 257 -6.40 -21.11 3.58
C ASN A 257 -5.88 -20.00 2.67
N VAL A 258 -6.72 -19.57 1.72
CA VAL A 258 -6.48 -18.43 0.84
C VAL A 258 -7.41 -17.29 1.23
N TYR A 259 -6.85 -16.09 1.37
CA TYR A 259 -7.58 -14.91 1.79
C TYR A 259 -7.35 -13.76 0.82
N ALA A 260 -8.42 -13.06 0.46
CA ALA A 260 -8.35 -11.78 -0.23
C ALA A 260 -8.54 -10.65 0.78
N VAL A 261 -7.69 -9.61 0.71
CA VAL A 261 -7.77 -8.44 1.59
C VAL A 261 -8.05 -7.17 0.79
N ASN A 262 -8.55 -6.13 1.44
CA ASN A 262 -8.65 -4.80 0.81
C ASN A 262 -7.27 -4.14 0.83
N ALA A 263 -6.45 -4.47 -0.18
CA ALA A 263 -5.08 -3.99 -0.28
C ALA A 263 -5.03 -2.47 -0.45
N ASN A 264 -5.90 -1.90 -1.27
CA ASN A 264 -5.99 -0.46 -1.48
C ASN A 264 -6.17 0.34 -0.18
N ALA A 265 -6.89 -0.23 0.79
CA ALA A 265 -7.15 0.46 2.05
C ALA A 265 -6.06 0.23 3.10
N TYR A 266 -5.45 -0.97 3.17
CA TYR A 266 -4.73 -1.41 4.36
C TYR A 266 -3.33 -1.98 4.12
N PHE A 267 -2.89 -2.16 2.86
CA PHE A 267 -1.60 -2.80 2.55
C PHE A 267 -0.76 -2.02 1.54
N SER A 268 -1.39 -1.39 0.53
CA SER A 268 -0.68 -0.75 -0.59
C SER A 268 -0.20 0.68 -0.31
N LYS A 269 -0.62 1.29 0.78
CA LYS A 269 -0.36 2.72 1.06
C LYS A 269 0.32 2.86 2.41
N PRO A 270 1.61 3.29 2.47
CA PRO A 270 2.39 3.38 3.71
C PRO A 270 1.92 4.57 4.56
N GLY A 271 0.82 4.40 5.25
CA GLY A 271 0.20 5.40 6.11
C GLY A 271 -0.42 4.79 7.37
N PRO A 272 -1.12 5.57 8.19
CA PRO A 272 -1.63 5.10 9.48
C PRO A 272 -2.50 3.85 9.44
N ARG A 273 -3.22 3.63 8.32
CA ARG A 273 -4.07 2.44 8.16
C ARG A 273 -3.31 1.12 7.89
N ILE A 274 -1.98 1.19 7.66
CA ILE A 274 -1.16 -0.02 7.55
C ILE A 274 -1.22 -0.87 8.82
N VAL A 275 -1.42 -0.23 9.98
CA VAL A 275 -1.58 -0.93 11.27
C VAL A 275 -2.87 -1.74 11.29
N VAL A 276 -3.93 -1.28 10.61
CA VAL A 276 -5.14 -2.12 10.41
C VAL A 276 -4.83 -3.34 9.54
N GLY A 277 -3.97 -3.18 8.53
CA GLY A 277 -3.46 -4.30 7.72
C GLY A 277 -2.73 -5.35 8.57
N LEU A 278 -1.87 -4.92 9.50
CA LEU A 278 -1.20 -5.78 10.45
C LEU A 278 -2.21 -6.54 11.35
N GLU A 279 -3.22 -5.85 11.86
CA GLU A 279 -4.30 -6.46 12.64
C GLU A 279 -5.14 -7.47 11.84
N ILE A 280 -5.36 -7.20 10.55
CA ILE A 280 -6.02 -8.14 9.63
C ILE A 280 -5.18 -9.41 9.47
N LEU A 281 -3.85 -9.30 9.28
CA LEU A 281 -2.97 -10.47 9.24
C LEU A 281 -3.05 -11.27 10.54
N ALA A 282 -3.03 -10.62 11.70
CA ALA A 282 -3.18 -11.29 12.99
C ALA A 282 -4.50 -12.07 13.08
N LYS A 283 -5.61 -11.50 12.59
CA LYS A 283 -6.92 -12.17 12.52
C LYS A 283 -6.93 -13.39 11.61
N ILE A 284 -6.24 -13.29 10.48
CA ILE A 284 -6.15 -14.38 9.50
C ILE A 284 -5.28 -15.52 10.05
N LEU A 285 -4.13 -15.20 10.62
CA LEU A 285 -3.13 -16.19 11.02
C LEU A 285 -3.44 -16.82 12.37
N HIS A 286 -3.99 -16.04 13.31
CA HIS A 286 -4.22 -16.44 14.70
C HIS A 286 -5.58 -15.99 15.21
N PRO A 287 -6.71 -16.49 14.67
CA PRO A 287 -8.05 -16.04 15.03
C PRO A 287 -8.36 -16.18 16.51
N GLU A 288 -7.82 -17.22 17.18
CA GLU A 288 -8.03 -17.44 18.62
C GLU A 288 -7.22 -16.45 19.48
N ALA A 289 -5.96 -16.17 19.12
CA ALA A 289 -5.10 -15.26 19.88
C ALA A 289 -5.44 -13.77 19.67
N SER A 290 -6.12 -13.46 18.57
CA SER A 290 -6.47 -12.10 18.15
C SER A 290 -7.94 -11.72 18.42
N GLN A 291 -8.65 -12.42 19.30
CA GLN A 291 -10.10 -12.20 19.53
C GLN A 291 -10.43 -10.75 19.90
N GLU A 292 -9.61 -10.12 20.73
CA GLU A 292 -9.80 -8.73 21.17
C GLU A 292 -9.43 -7.67 20.13
N ILE A 293 -8.75 -8.07 19.05
CA ILE A 293 -8.38 -7.18 17.96
C ILE A 293 -9.61 -6.97 17.05
N ASN A 294 -10.04 -5.73 16.87
CA ASN A 294 -11.16 -5.39 16.02
C ASN A 294 -10.68 -4.83 14.68
N VAL A 295 -11.10 -5.45 13.59
CA VAL A 295 -10.83 -4.99 12.23
C VAL A 295 -12.13 -4.58 11.52
N PRO A 296 -12.08 -3.67 10.54
CA PRO A 296 -13.27 -3.25 9.81
C PRO A 296 -13.98 -4.42 9.14
N ARG A 297 -15.31 -4.47 9.24
CA ARG A 297 -16.10 -5.51 8.60
C ARG A 297 -15.87 -5.48 7.08
N GLY A 298 -15.64 -6.66 6.50
CA GLY A 298 -15.37 -6.79 5.06
C GLY A 298 -13.96 -6.33 4.64
N SER A 299 -13.01 -6.18 5.57
CA SER A 299 -11.61 -5.84 5.25
C SER A 299 -10.82 -7.01 4.69
N TYR A 300 -11.28 -8.23 4.91
CA TYR A 300 -10.76 -9.46 4.32
C TYR A 300 -11.86 -10.49 4.08
N LYS A 301 -11.59 -11.47 3.23
CA LYS A 301 -12.49 -12.58 2.90
C LYS A 301 -11.70 -13.86 2.69
N LYS A 302 -12.11 -14.94 3.34
CA LYS A 302 -11.62 -16.29 3.03
C LYS A 302 -12.16 -16.74 1.68
N VAL A 303 -11.31 -17.26 0.81
CA VAL A 303 -11.65 -17.56 -0.59
C VAL A 303 -12.00 -19.04 -0.78
N GLY A 304 -11.96 -19.84 0.27
CA GLY A 304 -12.26 -21.28 0.24
C GLY A 304 -13.60 -21.58 -0.45
N GLY A 305 -13.60 -22.50 -1.41
CA GLY A 305 -14.78 -22.91 -2.19
C GLY A 305 -14.99 -22.20 -3.54
N LEU A 306 -14.21 -21.15 -3.86
CA LEU A 306 -14.19 -20.55 -5.21
C LEU A 306 -13.10 -21.19 -6.11
N LEU A 307 -12.34 -22.14 -5.57
CA LEU A 307 -11.20 -22.81 -6.22
C LEU A 307 -11.46 -24.29 -6.49
N SER A 308 -12.69 -24.77 -6.18
CA SER A 308 -13.14 -26.14 -6.48
C SER A 308 -14.00 -26.20 -7.73
#